data_d6e3a1fe1f0b75963e1d8486c632378b
#
_entry.id   d6e3a1fe1f0b75963e1d8486c632378b
#
_cell.length_a   1.000
_cell.length_b   1.000
_cell.length_c   1.000
_cell.angle_alpha   90.00
_cell.angle_beta   90.00
_cell.angle_gamma   90.00
#
_symmetry.space_group_name_H-M   'P 1'
#
loop_
_entity.id
_entity.type
_entity.pdbx_description
1 polymer ?
#
loop_
_entity_poly.entity_id
_entity_poly.type
_entity_poly.pdbx_seq_one_letter_code
_entity_poly.pdbx_strand_id
1 'polypeptide(L)'
;MLPPSFQVTLNAVEGEMRRGQSLLKTTWQAAFLEDEDVAYHTASQLADTCEQAVLLARSLPACTGRPHVFFELGQQAENPSPVEVGFTREGWFSLRMPMLLPKKERGSAAFVRMLLLPALRRFFQGKPPVRISPCVLIFRHVYARDRSDRALRDHDNIETNMASDCVALYVMEDDGPTACSHYECSAQGNREQTEIYVVPQAEFPQWLLSEKSMPEEGVELLRNRP
;
A
#
# COMPACT_ATOMS: atom_id res chain seq x y z
N MET A 1 -20.52 -9.65 -25.59
CA MET A 1 -21.22 -9.83 -24.30
C MET A 1 -20.18 -9.78 -23.20
N LEU A 2 -20.41 -9.00 -22.13
CA LEU A 2 -19.47 -8.93 -21.02
C LEU A 2 -19.47 -10.27 -20.25
N PRO A 3 -18.30 -10.69 -19.71
CA PRO A 3 -18.22 -11.91 -18.92
C PRO A 3 -19.11 -11.86 -17.66
N PRO A 4 -19.61 -12.99 -17.15
CA PRO A 4 -20.39 -13.03 -15.92
C PRO A 4 -19.65 -12.43 -14.70
N SER A 5 -18.32 -12.56 -14.66
CA SER A 5 -17.47 -11.96 -13.62
C SER A 5 -17.59 -10.44 -13.54
N PHE A 6 -17.79 -9.76 -14.67
CA PHE A 6 -18.00 -8.32 -14.68
C PHE A 6 -19.27 -7.93 -13.92
N GLN A 7 -20.39 -8.60 -14.22
CA GLN A 7 -21.66 -8.32 -13.55
C GLN A 7 -21.61 -8.62 -12.06
N VAL A 8 -20.97 -9.74 -11.67
CA VAL A 8 -20.79 -10.12 -10.27
C VAL A 8 -19.98 -9.05 -9.52
N THR A 9 -18.86 -8.60 -10.11
CA THR A 9 -18.03 -7.56 -9.50
C THR A 9 -18.73 -6.22 -9.45
N LEU A 10 -19.48 -5.84 -10.50
CA LEU A 10 -20.25 -4.60 -10.54
C LEU A 10 -21.32 -4.57 -9.45
N ASN A 11 -22.05 -5.67 -9.26
CA ASN A 11 -23.04 -5.80 -8.18
C ASN A 11 -22.39 -5.70 -6.79
N ALA A 12 -21.19 -6.25 -6.63
CA ALA A 12 -20.45 -6.14 -5.37
C ALA A 12 -20.03 -4.67 -5.10
N VAL A 13 -19.54 -3.94 -6.11
CA VAL A 13 -19.25 -2.50 -6.00
C VAL A 13 -20.49 -1.71 -5.59
N GLU A 14 -21.62 -1.98 -6.26
CA GLU A 14 -22.88 -1.31 -5.93
C GLU A 14 -23.32 -1.59 -4.48
N GLY A 15 -23.15 -2.80 -4.02
CA GLY A 15 -23.44 -3.20 -2.63
C GLY A 15 -22.63 -2.41 -1.61
N GLU A 16 -21.31 -2.31 -1.82
CA GLU A 16 -20.45 -1.53 -0.91
C GLU A 16 -20.73 -0.03 -0.99
N MET A 17 -21.02 0.52 -2.17
CA MET A 17 -21.41 1.93 -2.29
C MET A 17 -22.70 2.25 -1.53
N ARG A 18 -23.71 1.37 -1.60
CA ARG A 18 -24.97 1.54 -0.85
C ARG A 18 -24.72 1.47 0.67
N ARG A 19 -23.86 0.54 1.10
CA ARG A 19 -23.46 0.42 2.50
C ARG A 19 -22.74 1.67 2.97
N GLY A 20 -21.79 2.19 2.19
CA GLY A 20 -21.09 3.43 2.47
C GLY A 20 -22.03 4.63 2.58
N GLN A 21 -23.03 4.75 1.70
CA GLN A 21 -24.05 5.81 1.78
C GLN A 21 -24.87 5.73 3.07
N SER A 22 -25.23 4.52 3.52
CA SER A 22 -25.94 4.32 4.78
C SER A 22 -25.08 4.72 5.98
N LEU A 23 -23.82 4.30 6.00
CA LEU A 23 -22.87 4.65 7.07
C LEU A 23 -22.60 6.15 7.11
N LEU A 24 -22.43 6.79 5.96
CA LEU A 24 -22.26 8.25 5.86
C LEU A 24 -23.42 8.98 6.52
N LYS A 25 -24.65 8.54 6.25
CA LYS A 25 -25.85 9.11 6.84
C LYS A 25 -25.88 8.94 8.37
N THR A 26 -25.50 7.77 8.87
CA THR A 26 -25.42 7.51 10.32
C THR A 26 -24.34 8.34 10.97
N THR A 27 -23.18 8.49 10.33
CA THR A 27 -22.08 9.35 10.81
C THR A 27 -22.50 10.81 10.90
N TRP A 28 -23.25 11.31 9.90
CA TRP A 28 -23.84 12.65 9.95
C TRP A 28 -24.82 12.83 11.12
N GLN A 29 -25.64 11.82 11.39
CA GLN A 29 -26.58 11.86 12.51
C GLN A 29 -25.84 11.87 13.86
N ALA A 30 -24.81 11.03 13.99
CA ALA A 30 -23.99 11.00 15.20
C ALA A 30 -23.25 12.34 15.42
N ALA A 31 -22.69 12.92 14.37
CA ALA A 31 -22.04 14.24 14.45
C ALA A 31 -23.03 15.36 14.86
N PHE A 32 -24.27 15.31 14.36
CA PHE A 32 -25.30 16.26 14.75
C PHE A 32 -25.76 16.12 16.21
N LEU A 33 -25.72 14.89 16.74
CA LEU A 33 -26.06 14.57 18.12
C LEU A 33 -24.88 14.72 19.09
N GLU A 34 -23.70 15.09 18.59
CA GLU A 34 -22.45 15.18 19.34
C GLU A 34 -22.08 13.86 20.05
N ASP A 35 -22.48 12.71 19.48
CA ASP A 35 -22.16 11.38 19.97
C ASP A 35 -20.81 10.93 19.40
N GLU A 36 -19.73 11.22 20.14
CA GLU A 36 -18.35 10.95 19.71
C GLU A 36 -18.08 9.45 19.48
N ASP A 37 -18.61 8.58 20.33
CA ASP A 37 -18.38 7.13 20.23
C ASP A 37 -19.04 6.54 18.97
N VAL A 38 -20.29 6.91 18.72
CA VAL A 38 -21.03 6.46 17.52
C VAL A 38 -20.43 7.10 16.27
N ALA A 39 -20.08 8.39 16.31
CA ALA A 39 -19.44 9.07 15.18
C ALA A 39 -18.11 8.41 14.81
N TYR A 40 -17.26 8.12 15.80
CA TYR A 40 -15.99 7.42 15.58
C TYR A 40 -16.19 6.04 14.97
N HIS A 41 -17.07 5.22 15.56
CA HIS A 41 -17.31 3.86 15.10
C HIS A 41 -17.87 3.81 13.67
N THR A 42 -18.85 4.65 13.37
CA THR A 42 -19.45 4.72 12.02
C THR A 42 -18.51 5.31 10.99
N ALA A 43 -17.66 6.30 11.36
CA ALA A 43 -16.64 6.83 10.46
C ALA A 43 -15.58 5.79 10.11
N SER A 44 -15.14 4.97 11.09
CA SER A 44 -14.20 3.88 10.85
C SER A 44 -14.79 2.82 9.90
N GLN A 45 -16.04 2.43 10.12
CA GLN A 45 -16.74 1.49 9.23
C GLN A 45 -16.93 2.07 7.83
N LEU A 46 -17.20 3.38 7.72
CA LEU A 46 -17.32 4.07 6.44
C LEU A 46 -16.00 4.04 5.68
N ALA A 47 -14.88 4.31 6.34
CA ALA A 47 -13.55 4.26 5.74
C ALA A 47 -13.25 2.85 5.18
N ASP A 48 -13.43 1.79 5.99
CA ASP A 48 -13.24 0.40 5.57
C ASP A 48 -14.15 0.04 4.36
N THR A 49 -15.41 0.47 4.39
CA THR A 49 -16.37 0.22 3.29
C THR A 49 -15.96 0.95 2.00
N CYS A 50 -15.46 2.17 2.10
CA CYS A 50 -14.97 2.92 0.95
C CYS A 50 -13.69 2.29 0.36
N GLU A 51 -12.75 1.84 1.20
CA GLU A 51 -11.57 1.10 0.74
C GLU A 51 -11.99 -0.16 -0.05
N GLN A 52 -12.93 -0.93 0.49
CA GLN A 52 -13.45 -2.12 -0.18
C GLN A 52 -14.14 -1.81 -1.51
N ALA A 53 -14.96 -0.77 -1.56
CA ALA A 53 -15.60 -0.32 -2.80
C ALA A 53 -14.56 0.08 -3.86
N VAL A 54 -13.50 0.78 -3.47
CA VAL A 54 -12.39 1.17 -4.37
C VAL A 54 -11.65 -0.06 -4.90
N LEU A 55 -11.35 -1.05 -4.05
CA LEU A 55 -10.67 -2.29 -4.46
C LEU A 55 -11.50 -3.06 -5.50
N LEU A 56 -12.80 -3.21 -5.24
CA LEU A 56 -13.73 -3.87 -6.17
C LEU A 56 -13.88 -3.09 -7.48
N ALA A 57 -14.04 -1.76 -7.41
CA ALA A 57 -14.17 -0.91 -8.60
C ALA A 57 -12.92 -0.98 -9.50
N ARG A 58 -11.73 -1.02 -8.90
CA ARG A 58 -10.46 -1.15 -9.63
C ARG A 58 -10.29 -2.51 -10.31
N SER A 59 -10.97 -3.55 -9.84
CA SER A 59 -10.95 -4.87 -10.49
C SER A 59 -11.90 -4.96 -11.70
N LEU A 60 -12.88 -4.06 -11.83
CA LEU A 60 -13.88 -4.08 -12.92
C LEU A 60 -13.27 -4.08 -14.32
N PRO A 61 -12.28 -3.23 -14.67
CA PRO A 61 -11.67 -3.26 -15.98
C PRO A 61 -11.10 -4.62 -16.35
N ALA A 62 -10.48 -5.31 -15.40
CA ALA A 62 -9.93 -6.66 -15.60
C ALA A 62 -11.01 -7.71 -15.88
N CYS A 63 -12.23 -7.49 -15.36
CA CYS A 63 -13.37 -8.36 -15.56
C CYS A 63 -14.06 -8.18 -16.93
N THR A 64 -13.64 -7.20 -17.76
CA THR A 64 -14.26 -6.94 -19.08
C THR A 64 -13.90 -8.00 -20.13
N GLY A 65 -12.89 -8.84 -19.89
CA GLY A 65 -12.38 -9.81 -20.84
C GLY A 65 -11.59 -9.19 -22.01
N ARG A 66 -11.25 -7.89 -21.97
CA ARG A 66 -10.36 -7.28 -22.97
C ARG A 66 -8.94 -7.77 -22.80
N PRO A 67 -8.27 -8.22 -23.86
CA PRO A 67 -6.85 -8.49 -23.82
C PRO A 67 -6.10 -7.17 -23.55
N HIS A 68 -5.05 -7.21 -22.73
CA HIS A 68 -4.17 -6.07 -22.40
C HIS A 68 -4.75 -4.96 -21.49
N VAL A 69 -5.92 -5.14 -20.88
CA VAL A 69 -6.48 -4.14 -19.93
C VAL A 69 -5.49 -3.73 -18.84
N PHE A 70 -4.69 -4.65 -18.32
CA PHE A 70 -3.65 -4.34 -17.35
C PHE A 70 -2.52 -3.47 -17.92
N PHE A 71 -2.24 -3.60 -19.22
CA PHE A 71 -1.24 -2.80 -19.92
C PHE A 71 -1.78 -1.38 -20.16
N GLU A 72 -3.05 -1.25 -20.55
CA GLU A 72 -3.72 0.04 -20.78
C GLU A 72 -3.89 0.84 -19.46
N LEU A 73 -4.27 0.17 -18.37
CA LEU A 73 -4.35 0.79 -17.04
C LEU A 73 -2.98 1.26 -16.54
N GLY A 74 -1.89 0.56 -16.92
CA GLY A 74 -0.53 0.98 -16.65
C GLY A 74 -0.09 2.20 -17.49
N GLN A 75 -0.64 2.39 -18.69
CA GLN A 75 -0.33 3.53 -19.56
C GLN A 75 -1.19 4.77 -19.27
N GLN A 76 -2.41 4.62 -18.80
CA GLN A 76 -3.29 5.74 -18.41
C GLN A 76 -2.79 6.47 -17.15
N ALA A 77 -1.78 5.96 -16.47
CA ALA A 77 -1.07 6.67 -15.41
C ALA A 77 -0.08 7.71 -15.97
N GLU A 78 -0.54 8.64 -16.81
CA GLU A 78 0.15 9.91 -17.06
C GLU A 78 0.15 10.81 -15.80
N ASN A 79 -0.66 10.49 -14.81
CA ASN A 79 -0.54 11.06 -13.49
C ASN A 79 0.71 10.49 -12.81
N PRO A 80 1.54 11.33 -12.19
CA PRO A 80 2.69 10.86 -11.42
C PRO A 80 2.19 9.80 -10.42
N SER A 81 2.80 8.63 -10.45
CA SER A 81 2.48 7.58 -9.47
C SER A 81 2.59 8.19 -8.08
N PRO A 82 1.59 8.05 -7.22
CA PRO A 82 1.71 8.53 -5.85
C PRO A 82 2.82 7.82 -5.06
N VAL A 83 3.40 6.75 -5.66
CA VAL A 83 4.48 5.97 -5.07
C VAL A 83 5.82 6.59 -5.44
N GLU A 84 6.55 7.01 -4.43
CA GLU A 84 7.94 7.46 -4.55
C GLU A 84 8.86 6.24 -4.49
N VAL A 85 9.87 6.18 -5.35
CA VAL A 85 10.83 5.07 -5.43
C VAL A 85 12.24 5.63 -5.55
N GLY A 86 13.16 5.11 -4.77
CA GLY A 86 14.55 5.58 -4.80
C GLY A 86 15.48 4.81 -3.89
N PHE A 87 16.63 5.42 -3.62
CA PHE A 87 17.61 4.94 -2.65
C PHE A 87 17.77 6.00 -1.56
N THR A 88 17.98 5.58 -0.32
CA THR A 88 18.38 6.48 0.76
C THR A 88 19.84 6.93 0.56
N ARG A 89 20.30 7.87 1.38
CA ARG A 89 21.70 8.34 1.35
C ARG A 89 22.68 7.23 1.74
N GLU A 90 22.22 6.24 2.51
CA GLU A 90 22.97 5.03 2.91
C GLU A 90 23.02 4.00 1.78
N GLY A 91 22.27 4.19 0.70
CA GLY A 91 22.20 3.25 -0.43
C GLY A 91 21.17 2.15 -0.28
N TRP A 92 20.28 2.21 0.72
CA TRP A 92 19.17 1.29 0.86
C TRP A 92 18.08 1.60 -0.15
N PHE A 93 17.53 0.59 -0.78
CA PHE A 93 16.37 0.80 -1.62
C PHE A 93 15.17 1.15 -0.75
N SER A 94 14.38 2.12 -1.19
CA SER A 94 13.16 2.51 -0.50
C SER A 94 12.05 2.88 -1.46
N LEU A 95 10.83 2.59 -1.02
CA LEU A 95 9.60 2.91 -1.70
C LEU A 95 8.62 3.47 -0.66
N ARG A 96 7.93 4.55 -1.00
CA ARG A 96 6.96 5.22 -0.13
C ARG A 96 5.63 5.39 -0.83
N MET A 97 4.57 4.95 -0.17
CA MET A 97 3.19 5.14 -0.57
C MET A 97 2.51 6.13 0.37
N PRO A 98 1.73 7.11 -0.13
CA PRO A 98 1.02 8.09 0.69
C PRO A 98 -0.27 7.51 1.31
N MET A 99 -0.25 6.25 1.69
CA MET A 99 -1.35 5.52 2.32
C MET A 99 -0.83 4.29 3.04
N LEU A 100 -1.60 3.76 3.97
CA LEU A 100 -1.36 2.44 4.55
C LEU A 100 -1.67 1.34 3.52
N LEU A 101 -0.87 0.28 3.51
CA LEU A 101 -1.22 -0.94 2.78
C LEU A 101 -2.61 -1.44 3.23
N PRO A 102 -3.46 -1.93 2.31
CA PRO A 102 -4.78 -2.44 2.67
C PRO A 102 -4.69 -3.68 3.57
N LYS A 103 -5.78 -3.97 4.27
CA LYS A 103 -5.93 -5.27 4.96
C LYS A 103 -5.92 -6.41 3.94
N LYS A 104 -5.54 -7.62 4.39
CA LYS A 104 -5.62 -8.86 3.58
C LYS A 104 -7.08 -9.23 3.32
N GLU A 105 -7.61 -8.74 2.21
CA GLU A 105 -8.99 -8.97 1.79
C GLU A 105 -9.03 -9.31 0.29
N ARG A 106 -10.20 -9.74 -0.20
CA ARG A 106 -10.38 -10.04 -1.62
C ARG A 106 -10.10 -8.80 -2.47
N GLY A 107 -9.08 -8.88 -3.32
CA GLY A 107 -8.68 -7.79 -4.24
C GLY A 107 -7.52 -6.92 -3.73
N SER A 108 -7.15 -6.99 -2.45
CA SER A 108 -6.05 -6.20 -1.89
C SER A 108 -4.72 -6.45 -2.58
N ALA A 109 -4.37 -7.71 -2.85
CA ALA A 109 -3.16 -8.07 -3.59
C ALA A 109 -3.15 -7.47 -5.00
N ALA A 110 -4.27 -7.54 -5.74
CA ALA A 110 -4.37 -6.95 -7.07
C ALA A 110 -4.21 -5.42 -7.02
N PHE A 111 -4.78 -4.77 -6.00
CA PHE A 111 -4.61 -3.33 -5.77
C PHE A 111 -3.16 -2.95 -5.52
N VAL A 112 -2.48 -3.63 -4.58
CA VAL A 112 -1.06 -3.38 -4.26
C VAL A 112 -0.21 -3.57 -5.51
N ARG A 113 -0.43 -4.64 -6.26
CA ARG A 113 0.28 -4.91 -7.52
C ARG A 113 0.10 -3.80 -8.55
N MET A 114 -1.14 -3.32 -8.74
CA MET A 114 -1.43 -2.22 -9.69
C MET A 114 -0.76 -0.91 -9.29
N LEU A 115 -0.56 -0.69 -7.99
CA LEU A 115 0.08 0.51 -7.48
C LEU A 115 1.60 0.44 -7.62
N LEU A 116 2.21 -0.67 -7.22
CA LEU A 116 3.66 -0.80 -7.09
C LEU A 116 4.37 -1.13 -8.41
N LEU A 117 3.86 -2.07 -9.22
CA LEU A 117 4.56 -2.50 -10.43
C LEU A 117 4.79 -1.37 -11.45
N PRO A 118 3.82 -0.47 -11.74
CA PRO A 118 4.07 0.65 -12.65
C PRO A 118 5.13 1.62 -12.11
N ALA A 119 5.14 1.88 -10.79
CA ALA A 119 6.13 2.74 -10.15
C ALA A 119 7.54 2.16 -10.25
N LEU A 120 7.70 0.89 -9.89
CA LEU A 120 8.96 0.15 -10.00
C LEU A 120 9.45 0.06 -11.44
N ARG A 121 8.56 -0.29 -12.38
CA ARG A 121 8.89 -0.36 -13.81
C ARG A 121 9.41 1.00 -14.33
N ARG A 122 8.76 2.09 -13.96
CA ARG A 122 9.17 3.44 -14.35
C ARG A 122 10.54 3.81 -13.76
N PHE A 123 10.74 3.48 -12.48
CA PHE A 123 12.01 3.78 -11.80
C PHE A 123 13.18 3.01 -12.40
N PHE A 124 12.99 1.73 -12.74
CA PHE A 124 14.02 0.87 -13.32
C PHE A 124 14.08 0.93 -14.86
N GLN A 125 13.26 1.76 -15.51
CA GLN A 125 13.31 1.91 -16.95
C GLN A 125 14.71 2.38 -17.41
N GLY A 126 15.37 1.57 -18.23
CA GLY A 126 16.75 1.80 -18.69
C GLY A 126 17.83 1.56 -17.62
N LYS A 127 17.48 0.99 -16.47
CA LYS A 127 18.43 0.61 -15.42
C LYS A 127 18.38 -0.90 -15.18
N PRO A 128 19.51 -1.54 -14.86
CA PRO A 128 19.49 -2.93 -14.46
C PRO A 128 18.76 -3.10 -13.12
N PRO A 129 18.10 -4.25 -12.88
CA PRO A 129 17.60 -4.60 -11.54
C PRO A 129 18.74 -4.63 -10.53
N VAL A 130 18.46 -4.19 -9.32
CA VAL A 130 19.39 -4.35 -8.19
C VAL A 130 19.19 -5.74 -7.61
N ARG A 131 20.26 -6.36 -7.10
CA ARG A 131 20.20 -7.67 -6.47
C ARG A 131 20.84 -7.56 -5.08
N ILE A 132 19.99 -7.38 -4.07
CA ILE A 132 20.42 -7.30 -2.67
C ILE A 132 20.12 -8.65 -2.02
N SER A 133 21.16 -9.33 -1.55
CA SER A 133 21.07 -10.62 -0.87
C SER A 133 22.34 -10.86 -0.05
N PRO A 134 22.27 -11.36 1.20
CA PRO A 134 21.04 -11.45 1.99
C PRO A 134 20.52 -10.08 2.41
N CYS A 135 19.21 -9.94 2.58
CA CYS A 135 18.59 -8.67 2.90
C CYS A 135 17.51 -8.78 3.99
N VAL A 136 17.11 -7.63 4.51
CA VAL A 136 15.91 -7.46 5.33
C VAL A 136 14.94 -6.58 4.57
N LEU A 137 13.75 -7.11 4.30
CA LEU A 137 12.63 -6.37 3.76
C LEU A 137 11.83 -5.79 4.93
N ILE A 138 11.72 -4.46 4.96
CA ILE A 138 11.16 -3.74 6.09
C ILE A 138 9.89 -3.04 5.64
N PHE A 139 8.82 -3.22 6.40
CA PHE A 139 7.57 -2.46 6.27
C PHE A 139 7.42 -1.54 7.48
N ARG A 140 7.47 -0.24 7.25
CA ARG A 140 7.23 0.78 8.25
C ARG A 140 5.89 1.45 7.98
N HIS A 141 4.90 1.17 8.84
CA HIS A 141 3.56 1.75 8.76
C HIS A 141 3.49 3.01 9.60
N VAL A 142 3.35 4.16 8.95
CA VAL A 142 3.21 5.44 9.63
C VAL A 142 1.72 5.75 9.74
N TYR A 143 1.22 5.84 10.95
CA TYR A 143 -0.17 6.18 11.26
C TYR A 143 -0.29 7.67 11.57
N ALA A 144 -1.40 8.30 11.15
CA ALA A 144 -1.69 9.67 11.54
C ALA A 144 -1.86 9.74 13.08
N ARG A 145 -1.33 10.81 13.71
CA ARG A 145 -1.36 10.96 15.19
C ARG A 145 -2.75 11.08 15.77
N ASP A 146 -3.70 11.60 15.00
CA ASP A 146 -5.10 11.71 15.34
C ASP A 146 -5.89 10.41 15.15
N ARG A 147 -5.23 9.36 14.62
CA ARG A 147 -5.85 8.06 14.48
C ARG A 147 -5.98 7.39 15.85
N SER A 148 -7.17 6.92 16.17
CA SER A 148 -7.42 6.21 17.42
C SER A 148 -6.68 4.87 17.45
N ASP A 149 -6.23 4.45 18.64
CA ASP A 149 -5.53 3.18 18.86
C ASP A 149 -6.34 1.96 18.37
N ARG A 150 -7.68 2.01 18.45
CA ARG A 150 -8.56 0.94 17.96
C ARG A 150 -8.59 0.79 16.44
N ALA A 151 -8.10 1.80 15.71
CA ALA A 151 -8.02 1.79 14.25
C ALA A 151 -6.63 1.41 13.72
N LEU A 152 -5.68 1.12 14.61
CA LEU A 152 -4.38 0.54 14.22
C LEU A 152 -4.62 -0.85 13.63
N ARG A 153 -3.83 -1.21 12.64
CA ARG A 153 -3.93 -2.51 11.96
C ARG A 153 -2.92 -3.47 12.56
N ASP A 154 -3.36 -4.69 12.84
CA ASP A 154 -2.43 -5.77 13.19
C ASP A 154 -1.58 -6.10 11.96
N HIS A 155 -0.28 -6.26 12.14
CA HIS A 155 0.66 -6.47 11.04
C HIS A 155 0.35 -7.74 10.23
N ASP A 156 -0.12 -8.81 10.87
CA ASP A 156 -0.50 -10.06 10.22
C ASP A 156 -1.70 -9.91 9.27
N ASN A 157 -2.50 -8.85 9.43
CA ASN A 157 -3.67 -8.55 8.61
C ASN A 157 -3.42 -7.49 7.52
N ILE A 158 -2.19 -7.07 7.29
CA ILE A 158 -1.80 -6.12 6.24
C ILE A 158 -1.31 -6.88 5.00
N GLU A 159 -1.66 -6.40 3.79
CA GLU A 159 -1.26 -7.02 2.51
C GLU A 159 0.21 -6.71 2.18
N THR A 160 1.11 -7.32 2.90
CA THR A 160 2.56 -7.21 2.69
C THR A 160 3.09 -8.21 1.66
N ASN A 161 2.41 -9.35 1.45
CA ASN A 161 2.88 -10.41 0.56
C ASN A 161 3.04 -9.93 -0.88
N MET A 162 1.99 -9.35 -1.47
CA MET A 162 2.06 -8.84 -2.84
C MET A 162 3.06 -7.69 -2.98
N ALA A 163 3.24 -6.88 -1.92
CA ALA A 163 4.25 -5.84 -1.93
C ALA A 163 5.67 -6.44 -1.94
N SER A 164 5.91 -7.50 -1.17
CA SER A 164 7.16 -8.28 -1.18
C SER A 164 7.46 -8.82 -2.57
N ASP A 165 6.48 -9.50 -3.20
CA ASP A 165 6.61 -10.06 -4.56
C ASP A 165 6.98 -8.97 -5.57
N CYS A 166 6.32 -7.80 -5.51
CA CYS A 166 6.60 -6.69 -6.42
C CYS A 166 8.02 -6.16 -6.26
N VAL A 167 8.49 -5.99 -5.02
CA VAL A 167 9.82 -5.47 -4.72
C VAL A 167 10.90 -6.49 -5.08
N ALA A 168 10.69 -7.77 -4.80
CA ALA A 168 11.61 -8.85 -5.11
C ALA A 168 11.98 -8.89 -6.59
N LEU A 169 11.02 -8.68 -7.49
CA LEU A 169 11.24 -8.69 -8.94
C LEU A 169 12.36 -7.74 -9.41
N TYR A 170 12.57 -6.62 -8.70
CA TYR A 170 13.50 -5.57 -9.13
C TYR A 170 14.72 -5.38 -8.22
N VAL A 171 14.60 -5.75 -6.94
CA VAL A 171 15.56 -5.29 -5.92
C VAL A 171 16.23 -6.44 -5.19
N MET A 172 15.59 -7.58 -5.05
CA MET A 172 16.13 -8.71 -4.30
C MET A 172 16.57 -9.83 -5.26
N GLU A 173 17.45 -10.68 -4.80
CA GLU A 173 17.82 -11.89 -5.53
C GLU A 173 16.70 -12.92 -5.43
N ASP A 174 16.16 -13.09 -4.22
CA ASP A 174 15.06 -13.99 -3.88
C ASP A 174 14.36 -13.43 -2.62
N ASP A 175 13.07 -13.71 -2.45
CA ASP A 175 12.29 -13.41 -1.26
C ASP A 175 12.17 -14.62 -0.30
N GLY A 176 12.82 -15.72 -0.64
CA GLY A 176 12.83 -16.93 0.19
C GLY A 176 13.54 -16.74 1.54
N PRO A 177 13.23 -17.62 2.51
CA PRO A 177 13.62 -17.44 3.94
C PRO A 177 15.12 -17.44 4.19
N THR A 178 15.94 -17.93 3.25
CA THR A 178 17.39 -17.93 3.35
C THR A 178 18.03 -16.67 2.76
N ALA A 179 17.33 -15.95 1.90
CA ALA A 179 17.81 -14.76 1.20
C ALA A 179 17.24 -13.47 1.80
N CYS A 180 16.01 -13.53 2.34
CA CYS A 180 15.29 -12.36 2.86
C CYS A 180 14.68 -12.65 4.23
N SER A 181 14.91 -11.73 5.17
CA SER A 181 14.18 -11.65 6.44
C SER A 181 13.17 -10.52 6.38
N HIS A 182 12.03 -10.66 7.08
CA HIS A 182 11.01 -9.62 7.15
C HIS A 182 11.04 -8.92 8.50
N TYR A 183 10.87 -7.61 8.49
CA TYR A 183 10.70 -6.79 9.68
C TYR A 183 9.54 -5.81 9.47
N GLU A 184 8.63 -5.75 10.42
CA GLU A 184 7.49 -4.85 10.39
C GLU A 184 7.50 -3.96 11.63
N CYS A 185 7.29 -2.67 11.44
CA CYS A 185 7.22 -1.70 12.52
C CYS A 185 6.18 -0.63 12.23
N SER A 186 5.80 0.09 13.28
CA SER A 186 4.83 1.17 13.22
C SER A 186 5.41 2.45 13.82
N ALA A 187 5.06 3.58 13.23
CA ALA A 187 5.39 4.91 13.71
C ALA A 187 4.16 5.81 13.66
N GLN A 188 4.23 6.96 14.31
CA GLN A 188 3.23 8.01 14.21
C GLN A 188 3.79 9.21 13.46
N GLY A 189 2.96 9.82 12.61
CA GLY A 189 3.33 10.99 11.83
C GLY A 189 2.13 11.90 11.55
N ASN A 190 2.34 12.95 10.76
CA ASN A 190 1.29 13.89 10.38
C ASN A 190 0.35 13.34 9.29
N ARG A 191 0.78 12.30 8.57
CA ARG A 191 0.02 11.66 7.49
C ARG A 191 0.22 10.16 7.54
N GLU A 192 -0.78 9.43 7.03
CA GLU A 192 -0.65 8.00 6.82
C GLU A 192 0.23 7.71 5.62
N GLN A 193 1.18 6.81 5.80
CA GLN A 193 2.02 6.31 4.71
C GLN A 193 2.55 4.92 5.04
N THR A 194 2.96 4.20 4.00
CA THR A 194 3.75 2.97 4.14
C THR A 194 5.08 3.19 3.46
N GLU A 195 6.14 2.93 4.19
CA GLU A 195 7.51 2.92 3.71
C GLU A 195 8.00 1.48 3.63
N ILE A 196 8.59 1.11 2.50
CA ILE A 196 9.19 -0.20 2.32
C ILE A 196 10.68 0.02 2.07
N TYR A 197 11.52 -0.71 2.82
CA TYR A 197 12.97 -0.67 2.63
C TYR A 197 13.50 -2.06 2.32
N VAL A 198 14.50 -2.13 1.45
CA VAL A 198 15.35 -3.32 1.29
C VAL A 198 16.75 -2.96 1.72
N VAL A 199 17.17 -3.54 2.83
CA VAL A 199 18.41 -3.23 3.51
C VAL A 199 19.30 -4.47 3.50
N PRO A 200 20.59 -4.38 3.11
CA PRO A 200 21.51 -5.50 3.29
C PRO A 200 21.49 -5.99 4.75
N GLN A 201 21.46 -7.29 4.96
CA GLN A 201 21.29 -7.86 6.29
C GLN A 201 22.36 -7.35 7.28
N ALA A 202 23.59 -7.14 6.82
CA ALA A 202 24.69 -6.62 7.64
C ALA A 202 24.45 -5.16 8.11
N GLU A 203 23.63 -4.40 7.38
CA GLU A 203 23.35 -2.98 7.65
C GLU A 203 22.03 -2.79 8.43
N PHE A 204 21.27 -3.85 8.68
CA PHE A 204 20.00 -3.77 9.41
C PHE A 204 20.14 -3.15 10.82
N PRO A 205 21.18 -3.42 11.61
CA PRO A 205 21.38 -2.72 12.89
C PRO A 205 21.51 -1.20 12.74
N GLN A 206 22.15 -0.72 11.68
CA GLN A 206 22.25 0.71 11.38
C GLN A 206 20.89 1.30 11.04
N TRP A 207 20.07 0.59 10.26
CA TRP A 207 18.69 1.00 9.96
C TRP A 207 17.87 1.14 11.25
N LEU A 208 17.91 0.17 12.16
CA LEU A 208 17.23 0.20 13.46
C LEU A 208 17.63 1.42 14.32
N LEU A 209 18.90 1.82 14.28
CA LEU A 209 19.37 3.00 15.00
C LEU A 209 18.84 4.29 14.38
N SER A 210 18.72 4.34 13.06
CA SER A 210 18.23 5.52 12.34
C SER A 210 16.70 5.66 12.36
N GLU A 211 15.97 4.56 12.52
CA GLU A 211 14.49 4.54 12.43
C GLU A 211 13.82 5.55 13.36
N LYS A 212 14.29 5.67 14.61
CA LYS A 212 13.72 6.59 15.61
C LYS A 212 13.94 8.08 15.28
N SER A 213 14.92 8.38 14.45
CA SER A 213 15.26 9.75 14.02
C SER A 213 14.83 10.05 12.58
N MET A 214 14.14 9.12 11.93
CA MET A 214 13.62 9.34 10.58
C MET A 214 12.61 10.48 10.56
N PRO A 215 12.69 11.38 9.56
CA PRO A 215 11.68 12.42 9.38
C PRO A 215 10.28 11.81 9.25
N GLU A 216 9.26 12.50 9.78
CA GLU A 216 7.86 12.04 9.66
C GLU A 216 7.39 11.94 8.21
N GLU A 217 7.96 12.78 7.34
CA GLU A 217 7.68 12.79 5.90
C GLU A 217 8.45 11.70 5.14
N GLY A 218 9.28 10.93 5.87
CA GLY A 218 10.20 9.93 5.34
C GLY A 218 11.55 10.52 4.91
N VAL A 219 12.51 9.66 4.66
CA VAL A 219 13.85 10.06 4.22
C VAL A 219 13.85 10.53 2.75
N GLU A 220 14.78 11.41 2.39
CA GLU A 220 14.98 11.80 1.00
C GLU A 220 15.36 10.59 0.15
N LEU A 221 14.70 10.44 -1.01
CA LEU A 221 14.96 9.34 -1.93
C LEU A 221 15.74 9.83 -3.15
N LEU A 222 16.89 9.23 -3.37
CA LEU A 222 17.78 9.49 -4.49
C LEU A 222 17.41 8.62 -5.69
N ARG A 223 17.50 9.18 -6.89
CA ARG A 223 17.17 8.45 -8.13
C ARG A 223 18.19 7.37 -8.48
N ASN A 224 19.42 7.53 -8.05
CA ASN A 224 20.50 6.57 -8.24
C ASN A 224 21.03 6.13 -6.89
N ARG A 225 21.53 4.91 -6.83
CA ARG A 225 22.21 4.41 -5.63
C ARG A 225 23.52 5.21 -5.47
N PRO A 226 23.80 5.75 -4.27
CA PRO A 226 25.04 6.47 -3.99
C PRO A 226 26.28 5.57 -4.07
#